data_666be921fa5c2bba365da6bc33220b3e
#
_entry.id   666be921fa5c2bba365da6bc33220b3e
#
_cell.length_a   1.000
_cell.length_b   1.000
_cell.length_c   1.000
_cell.angle_alpha   90.00
_cell.angle_beta   90.00
_cell.angle_gamma   90.00
#
_symmetry.space_group_name_H-M   'P 1'
#
loop_
_entity.id
_entity.type
_entity.pdbx_description
1 polymer ?
#
loop_
_entity_poly.entity_id
_entity_poly.type
_entity_poly.pdbx_seq_one_letter_code
_entity_poly.pdbx_strand_id
1 'polypeptide(L)'
;MKFAPSCGCARARSGRRQPALPILLLPLLLPLLPRAAAVPLPGAADSSGEAEPEEAAARRAALPHSLRLAQLLRDRAAQLQREMCEKFTVCENSMEMLLRNNLNLPRVTEEDGCLHAGFDEDKCLKKISSGLYTFQTYLKYVQETFISENQNLESLCYSTEHLAHTIRQMVINPEEVIIPDAATQESLRTKLKSSKTWIEKITTHLILRDFTSFMEKTVRAVRYLKNTRSFSA
;
A
#
# COMPACT_ATOMS: atom_id res chain seq x y z
N MET A 1 23.80 -8.95 -51.88
CA MET A 1 25.25 -9.36 -51.81
C MET A 1 25.74 -9.14 -50.39
N LYS A 2 26.08 -10.28 -49.69
CA LYS A 2 27.19 -10.41 -48.71
C LYS A 2 27.05 -9.57 -47.42
N PHE A 3 27.22 -10.01 -46.21
CA PHE A 3 27.54 -11.27 -45.52
C PHE A 3 27.25 -11.01 -44.04
N ALA A 4 26.71 -11.93 -43.30
CA ALA A 4 26.80 -11.99 -41.84
C ALA A 4 28.23 -12.35 -41.42
N PRO A 5 28.63 -12.08 -40.15
CA PRO A 5 29.04 -13.21 -39.37
C PRO A 5 28.41 -13.31 -37.99
N SER A 6 28.03 -14.50 -37.72
CA SER A 6 27.83 -15.21 -36.48
C SER A 6 29.04 -15.06 -35.54
N CYS A 7 28.79 -14.78 -34.24
CA CYS A 7 29.79 -15.05 -33.19
C CYS A 7 29.08 -15.70 -32.00
N GLY A 8 29.30 -16.99 -31.89
CA GLY A 8 28.97 -17.77 -30.70
C GLY A 8 30.04 -17.52 -29.63
N CYS A 9 29.67 -17.47 -28.38
CA CYS A 9 30.54 -17.65 -27.22
C CYS A 9 29.87 -18.52 -26.18
N ALA A 10 30.31 -19.65 -26.10
CA ALA A 10 30.84 -20.57 -25.11
C ALA A 10 30.27 -20.45 -23.69
N ARG A 11 29.63 -21.53 -23.30
CA ARG A 11 29.33 -21.97 -21.93
C ARG A 11 30.64 -22.10 -21.13
N ALA A 12 30.74 -21.42 -19.99
CA ALA A 12 31.66 -21.80 -18.92
C ALA A 12 30.83 -22.33 -17.73
N ARG A 13 30.83 -23.63 -17.57
CA ARG A 13 30.47 -24.35 -16.34
C ARG A 13 31.63 -24.19 -15.36
N SER A 14 31.41 -23.52 -14.24
CA SER A 14 32.26 -23.58 -13.06
C SER A 14 31.54 -24.35 -11.98
N GLY A 15 31.86 -25.63 -11.90
CA GLY A 15 31.48 -26.47 -10.76
C GLY A 15 32.36 -26.13 -9.57
N ARG A 16 31.79 -25.60 -8.50
CA ARG A 16 32.46 -25.49 -7.20
C ARG A 16 31.96 -26.59 -6.30
N ARG A 17 32.86 -27.59 -6.08
CA ARG A 17 32.68 -28.68 -5.12
C ARG A 17 32.69 -28.10 -3.70
N GLN A 18 31.67 -28.44 -2.90
CA GLN A 18 31.68 -28.24 -1.46
C GLN A 18 32.53 -29.36 -0.82
N PRO A 19 33.38 -29.04 0.16
CA PRO A 19 34.01 -30.08 0.98
C PRO A 19 33.05 -30.57 2.07
N ALA A 20 32.97 -31.87 2.18
CA ALA A 20 32.26 -32.56 3.27
C ALA A 20 33.04 -32.37 4.58
N LEU A 21 32.35 -31.92 5.63
CA LEU A 21 32.84 -31.92 7.01
C LEU A 21 32.49 -33.22 7.72
N PRO A 22 33.40 -33.78 8.54
CA PRO A 22 33.19 -35.05 9.21
C PRO A 22 32.26 -34.93 10.42
N ILE A 23 31.40 -35.96 10.53
CA ILE A 23 30.53 -36.19 11.69
C ILE A 23 31.39 -36.52 12.90
N LEU A 24 31.49 -35.60 13.85
CA LEU A 24 32.05 -35.86 15.20
C LEU A 24 30.92 -36.30 16.09
N LEU A 25 31.00 -37.58 16.49
CA LEU A 25 30.23 -38.21 17.56
C LEU A 25 30.49 -37.49 18.89
N LEU A 26 29.47 -36.86 19.44
CA LEU A 26 29.50 -36.32 20.80
C LEU A 26 28.66 -37.25 21.72
N PRO A 27 29.22 -37.70 22.84
CA PRO A 27 28.58 -38.68 23.73
C PRO A 27 27.45 -38.07 24.54
N LEU A 28 26.43 -38.92 24.77
CA LEU A 28 25.32 -38.72 25.72
C LEU A 28 25.83 -38.31 27.12
N LEU A 29 25.50 -37.11 27.56
CA LEU A 29 25.45 -36.77 28.98
C LEU A 29 24.02 -36.30 29.26
N LEU A 30 23.19 -37.21 29.78
CA LEU A 30 21.93 -36.90 30.44
C LEU A 30 22.25 -36.31 31.83
N PRO A 31 21.85 -35.08 32.16
CA PRO A 31 21.71 -34.66 33.53
C PRO A 31 20.32 -35.07 34.03
N LEU A 32 20.31 -35.75 35.19
CA LEU A 32 19.15 -36.04 36.01
C LEU A 32 18.38 -34.72 36.32
N LEU A 33 17.18 -34.62 35.77
CA LEU A 33 16.23 -33.57 36.15
C LEU A 33 15.58 -33.94 37.50
N PRO A 34 15.55 -33.03 38.48
CA PRO A 34 14.78 -33.23 39.68
C PRO A 34 13.28 -33.18 39.38
N ARG A 35 12.56 -34.14 39.95
CA ARG A 35 11.11 -34.30 39.87
C ARG A 35 10.43 -33.05 40.47
N ALA A 36 9.94 -32.15 39.64
CA ALA A 36 9.14 -31.00 40.07
C ALA A 36 7.77 -31.50 40.55
N ALA A 37 7.45 -31.18 41.78
CA ALA A 37 6.15 -31.40 42.39
C ALA A 37 5.07 -30.63 41.63
N ALA A 38 3.94 -31.29 41.36
CA ALA A 38 2.77 -30.69 40.76
C ALA A 38 2.20 -29.62 41.68
N VAL A 39 2.30 -28.37 41.28
CA VAL A 39 1.56 -27.24 41.86
C VAL A 39 0.14 -27.28 41.27
N PRO A 40 -0.94 -27.23 42.10
CA PRO A 40 -2.30 -27.14 41.55
C PRO A 40 -2.46 -25.84 40.79
N LEU A 41 -2.95 -25.92 39.55
CA LEU A 41 -3.38 -24.75 38.78
C LEU A 41 -4.51 -24.06 39.55
N PRO A 42 -4.44 -22.76 39.79
CA PRO A 42 -5.61 -21.95 40.10
C PRO A 42 -6.54 -21.95 38.89
N GLY A 43 -7.83 -22.08 39.11
CA GLY A 43 -8.87 -22.24 38.13
C GLY A 43 -8.79 -21.23 37.01
N ALA A 44 -9.15 -21.69 35.82
CA ALA A 44 -9.37 -20.87 34.65
C ALA A 44 -10.32 -19.72 34.99
N ALA A 45 -9.76 -18.55 35.28
CA ALA A 45 -10.51 -17.32 35.25
C ALA A 45 -10.71 -16.96 33.79
N ASP A 46 -11.95 -16.86 33.42
CA ASP A 46 -12.50 -16.41 32.16
C ASP A 46 -11.81 -15.10 31.73
N SER A 47 -10.82 -15.19 30.81
CA SER A 47 -10.03 -14.05 30.33
C SER A 47 -10.62 -13.53 29.03
N SER A 48 -11.88 -13.16 29.06
CA SER A 48 -12.55 -12.48 27.96
C SER A 48 -12.85 -11.03 28.33
N GLY A 49 -11.81 -10.16 28.40
CA GLY A 49 -12.08 -8.76 28.73
C GLY A 49 -10.95 -7.75 28.71
N GLU A 50 -9.70 -8.13 28.49
CA GLU A 50 -8.58 -7.17 28.68
C GLU A 50 -7.80 -6.78 27.40
N ALA A 51 -8.14 -7.29 26.23
CA ALA A 51 -7.48 -6.92 24.96
C ALA A 51 -7.94 -5.56 24.38
N GLU A 52 -9.13 -5.06 24.75
CA GLU A 52 -9.70 -3.83 24.21
C GLU A 52 -8.91 -2.53 24.53
N PRO A 53 -8.38 -2.30 25.75
CA PRO A 53 -7.73 -1.03 26.05
C PRO A 53 -6.38 -0.84 25.34
N GLU A 54 -5.61 -1.89 25.13
CA GLU A 54 -4.29 -1.82 24.51
C GLU A 54 -4.40 -1.58 22.99
N GLU A 55 -5.34 -2.25 22.32
CA GLU A 55 -5.61 -2.08 20.91
C GLU A 55 -6.16 -0.68 20.60
N ALA A 56 -7.07 -0.17 21.43
CA ALA A 56 -7.58 1.18 21.31
C ALA A 56 -6.48 2.24 21.52
N ALA A 57 -5.52 2.00 22.41
CA ALA A 57 -4.36 2.86 22.60
C ALA A 57 -3.42 2.83 21.38
N ALA A 58 -3.14 1.65 20.83
CA ALA A 58 -2.34 1.50 19.60
C ALA A 58 -2.97 2.19 18.40
N ARG A 59 -4.28 2.05 18.20
CA ARG A 59 -5.04 2.77 17.16
C ARG A 59 -4.96 4.29 17.33
N ARG A 60 -5.06 4.80 18.57
CA ARG A 60 -4.90 6.25 18.86
C ARG A 60 -3.49 6.74 18.54
N ALA A 61 -2.46 5.97 18.88
CA ALA A 61 -1.07 6.32 18.61
C ALA A 61 -0.75 6.36 17.10
N ALA A 62 -1.42 5.53 16.29
CA ALA A 62 -1.23 5.49 14.84
C ALA A 62 -1.81 6.71 14.10
N LEU A 63 -2.85 7.37 14.62
CA LEU A 63 -3.55 8.45 13.92
C LEU A 63 -2.67 9.69 13.61
N PRO A 64 -1.81 10.21 14.52
CA PRO A 64 -0.94 11.34 14.21
C PRO A 64 0.07 11.02 13.11
N HIS A 65 0.59 9.79 13.09
CA HIS A 65 1.51 9.33 12.05
C HIS A 65 0.79 9.22 10.69
N SER A 66 -0.37 8.56 10.68
CA SER A 66 -1.21 8.41 9.47
C SER A 66 -1.61 9.77 8.88
N LEU A 67 -1.95 10.75 9.73
CA LEU A 67 -2.28 12.09 9.27
C LEU A 67 -1.10 12.77 8.57
N ARG A 68 0.10 12.72 9.18
CA ARG A 68 1.31 13.30 8.58
C ARG A 68 1.66 12.61 7.26
N LEU A 69 1.59 11.29 7.22
CA LEU A 69 1.86 10.52 6.01
C LEU A 69 0.85 10.83 4.91
N ALA A 70 -0.44 10.92 5.24
CA ALA A 70 -1.49 11.30 4.28
C ALA A 70 -1.26 12.71 3.71
N GLN A 71 -0.85 13.67 4.54
CA GLN A 71 -0.51 15.03 4.09
C GLN A 71 0.70 15.02 3.14
N LEU A 72 1.76 14.29 3.49
CA LEU A 72 2.95 14.14 2.65
C LEU A 72 2.60 13.53 1.28
N LEU A 73 1.80 12.46 1.26
CA LEU A 73 1.36 11.80 0.03
C LEU A 73 0.54 12.74 -0.86
N ARG A 74 -0.40 13.50 -0.27
CA ARG A 74 -1.19 14.52 -0.97
C ARG A 74 -0.28 15.54 -1.66
N ASP A 75 0.65 16.13 -0.89
CA ASP A 75 1.51 17.20 -1.37
C ASP A 75 2.46 16.71 -2.46
N ARG A 76 3.00 15.50 -2.30
CA ARG A 76 3.88 14.87 -3.28
C ARG A 76 3.14 14.52 -4.57
N ALA A 77 1.94 13.96 -4.48
CA ALA A 77 1.11 13.66 -5.64
C ALA A 77 0.73 14.94 -6.39
N ALA A 78 0.35 16.00 -5.68
CA ALA A 78 0.04 17.30 -6.27
C ALA A 78 1.25 17.94 -6.96
N GLN A 79 2.45 17.78 -6.41
CA GLN A 79 3.69 18.23 -7.02
C GLN A 79 3.95 17.47 -8.34
N LEU A 80 3.94 16.13 -8.29
CA LEU A 80 4.14 15.29 -9.48
C LEU A 80 3.09 15.57 -10.56
N GLN A 81 1.84 15.78 -10.16
CA GLN A 81 0.76 16.15 -11.09
C GLN A 81 1.10 17.44 -11.84
N ARG A 82 1.56 18.49 -11.14
CA ARG A 82 1.95 19.78 -11.76
C ARG A 82 3.14 19.62 -12.68
N GLU A 83 4.19 18.94 -12.24
CA GLU A 83 5.39 18.66 -13.04
C GLU A 83 5.06 17.92 -14.34
N MET A 84 4.19 16.90 -14.25
CA MET A 84 3.71 16.16 -15.42
C MET A 84 2.87 17.02 -16.35
N CYS A 85 2.01 17.84 -15.78
CA CYS A 85 1.16 18.77 -16.48
C CYS A 85 1.99 19.75 -17.32
N GLU A 86 2.98 20.41 -16.72
CA GLU A 86 3.87 21.37 -17.37
C GLU A 86 4.79 20.71 -18.40
N LYS A 87 5.44 19.61 -18.03
CA LYS A 87 6.39 18.89 -18.89
C LYS A 87 5.75 18.34 -20.16
N PHE A 88 4.50 17.89 -20.09
CA PHE A 88 3.81 17.21 -21.19
C PHE A 88 2.67 18.01 -21.78
N THR A 89 2.39 19.22 -21.30
CA THR A 89 1.29 20.09 -21.76
C THR A 89 -0.07 19.39 -21.78
N VAL A 90 -0.34 18.58 -20.72
CA VAL A 90 -1.58 17.78 -20.60
C VAL A 90 -2.58 18.36 -19.60
N CYS A 91 -2.35 19.60 -19.11
CA CYS A 91 -3.15 20.26 -18.07
C CYS A 91 -4.61 20.46 -18.47
N GLU A 92 -4.83 20.79 -19.73
CA GLU A 92 -6.16 21.08 -20.28
C GLU A 92 -6.36 20.29 -21.56
N ASN A 93 -7.05 19.16 -21.45
CA ASN A 93 -7.33 18.33 -22.62
C ASN A 93 -8.80 17.91 -22.66
N SER A 94 -9.46 18.17 -23.77
CA SER A 94 -10.87 17.81 -24.02
C SER A 94 -11.13 16.29 -23.95
N MET A 95 -10.12 15.47 -24.21
CA MET A 95 -10.19 14.00 -24.10
C MET A 95 -10.15 13.50 -22.66
N GLU A 96 -9.79 14.35 -21.70
CA GLU A 96 -9.66 14.01 -20.30
C GLU A 96 -10.93 13.39 -19.72
N MET A 97 -12.08 13.95 -20.02
CA MET A 97 -13.37 13.47 -19.53
C MET A 97 -13.68 12.05 -20.00
N LEU A 98 -13.38 11.73 -21.27
CA LEU A 98 -13.60 10.38 -21.81
C LEU A 98 -12.68 9.34 -21.18
N LEU A 99 -11.41 9.67 -21.04
CA LEU A 99 -10.44 8.77 -20.41
C LEU A 99 -10.74 8.57 -18.92
N ARG A 100 -11.11 9.63 -18.20
CA ARG A 100 -11.45 9.58 -16.78
C ARG A 100 -12.59 8.61 -16.47
N ASN A 101 -13.64 8.59 -17.29
CA ASN A 101 -14.79 7.71 -17.11
C ASN A 101 -14.41 6.23 -17.26
N ASN A 102 -13.35 5.91 -18.00
CA ASN A 102 -12.89 4.54 -18.24
C ASN A 102 -11.90 4.03 -17.19
N LEU A 103 -11.34 4.91 -16.34
CA LEU A 103 -10.29 4.52 -15.40
C LEU A 103 -10.82 3.88 -14.10
N ASN A 104 -12.09 4.10 -13.76
CA ASN A 104 -12.71 3.60 -12.51
C ASN A 104 -11.86 3.87 -11.25
N LEU A 105 -11.28 5.07 -11.18
CA LEU A 105 -10.42 5.46 -10.05
C LEU A 105 -11.21 5.53 -8.75
N PRO A 106 -10.64 5.09 -7.61
CA PRO A 106 -11.31 5.15 -6.33
C PRO A 106 -11.71 6.58 -5.95
N ARG A 107 -12.90 6.74 -5.41
CA ARG A 107 -13.43 8.03 -4.94
C ARG A 107 -14.05 7.85 -3.57
N VAL A 108 -13.91 8.85 -2.72
CA VAL A 108 -14.68 8.95 -1.48
C VAL A 108 -15.92 9.78 -1.76
N THR A 109 -17.09 9.20 -1.52
CA THR A 109 -18.41 9.81 -1.73
C THR A 109 -19.08 10.11 -0.38
N GLU A 110 -20.26 10.71 -0.42
CA GLU A 110 -21.06 10.97 0.80
C GLU A 110 -21.49 9.67 1.48
N GLU A 111 -21.76 8.64 0.68
CA GLU A 111 -22.22 7.33 1.17
C GLU A 111 -21.13 6.55 1.93
N ASP A 112 -19.87 6.93 1.78
CA ASP A 112 -18.73 6.21 2.37
C ASP A 112 -18.51 6.52 3.86
N GLY A 113 -19.39 7.34 4.48
CA GLY A 113 -19.30 7.68 5.90
C GLY A 113 -18.11 8.56 6.30
N CYS A 114 -17.43 9.20 5.32
CA CYS A 114 -16.25 10.03 5.58
C CYS A 114 -16.53 11.53 5.79
N LEU A 115 -17.80 11.95 5.73
CA LEU A 115 -18.20 13.34 5.94
C LEU A 115 -18.61 13.58 7.40
N HIS A 116 -18.41 14.85 7.87
CA HIS A 116 -18.77 15.24 9.22
C HIS A 116 -20.25 14.94 9.58
N ALA A 117 -21.15 15.19 8.62
CA ALA A 117 -22.56 14.83 8.79
C ALA A 117 -22.71 13.32 8.52
N GLY A 118 -22.90 12.53 9.59
CA GLY A 118 -23.04 11.07 9.48
C GLY A 118 -21.69 10.34 9.35
N PHE A 119 -20.66 10.81 10.06
CA PHE A 119 -19.37 10.15 10.07
C PHE A 119 -19.45 8.74 10.66
N ASP A 120 -19.13 7.76 9.85
CA ASP A 120 -19.01 6.35 10.21
C ASP A 120 -17.53 5.95 10.09
N GLU A 121 -16.87 5.79 11.23
CA GLU A 121 -15.44 5.56 11.31
C GLU A 121 -15.02 4.30 10.57
N ASP A 122 -15.68 3.18 10.84
CA ASP A 122 -15.28 1.88 10.30
C ASP A 122 -15.51 1.83 8.79
N LYS A 123 -16.66 2.28 8.32
CA LYS A 123 -16.99 2.37 6.90
C LYS A 123 -16.02 3.28 6.15
N CYS A 124 -15.70 4.44 6.73
CA CYS A 124 -14.76 5.39 6.14
C CYS A 124 -13.35 4.81 6.06
N LEU A 125 -12.85 4.20 7.14
CA LEU A 125 -11.51 3.59 7.16
C LEU A 125 -11.39 2.42 6.18
N LYS A 126 -12.41 1.56 6.07
CA LYS A 126 -12.48 0.49 5.05
C LYS A 126 -12.38 1.05 3.65
N LYS A 127 -13.16 2.09 3.35
CA LYS A 127 -13.15 2.74 2.04
C LYS A 127 -11.79 3.35 1.71
N ILE A 128 -11.19 4.08 2.65
CA ILE A 128 -9.88 4.70 2.48
C ILE A 128 -8.81 3.64 2.25
N SER A 129 -8.75 2.60 3.09
CA SER A 129 -7.75 1.54 2.97
C SER A 129 -7.87 0.80 1.64
N SER A 130 -9.07 0.35 1.25
CA SER A 130 -9.33 -0.32 -0.03
C SER A 130 -8.97 0.57 -1.22
N GLY A 131 -9.30 1.86 -1.14
CA GLY A 131 -8.97 2.84 -2.18
C GLY A 131 -7.46 3.04 -2.33
N LEU A 132 -6.71 3.09 -1.22
CA LEU A 132 -5.24 3.22 -1.24
C LEU A 132 -4.57 1.99 -1.86
N TYR A 133 -5.01 0.76 -1.53
CA TYR A 133 -4.50 -0.46 -2.18
C TYR A 133 -4.78 -0.47 -3.69
N THR A 134 -5.95 0.01 -4.09
CA THR A 134 -6.29 0.15 -5.51
C THR A 134 -5.41 1.21 -6.17
N PHE A 135 -5.24 2.39 -5.55
CA PHE A 135 -4.35 3.42 -6.08
C PHE A 135 -2.89 2.98 -6.17
N GLN A 136 -2.41 2.12 -5.28
CA GLN A 136 -1.07 1.56 -5.37
C GLN A 136 -0.84 0.87 -6.73
N THR A 137 -1.84 0.14 -7.24
CA THR A 137 -1.75 -0.49 -8.58
C THR A 137 -1.65 0.55 -9.70
N TYR A 138 -2.43 1.63 -9.61
CA TYR A 138 -2.36 2.73 -10.57
C TYR A 138 -1.02 3.48 -10.52
N LEU A 139 -0.50 3.71 -9.31
CA LEU A 139 0.80 4.39 -9.12
C LEU A 139 1.98 3.54 -9.61
N LYS A 140 1.92 2.21 -9.49
CA LYS A 140 2.89 1.30 -10.11
C LYS A 140 2.89 1.44 -11.64
N TYR A 141 1.73 1.56 -12.28
CA TYR A 141 1.65 1.84 -13.71
C TYR A 141 2.30 3.19 -14.06
N VAL A 142 2.04 4.24 -13.27
CA VAL A 142 2.69 5.55 -13.45
C VAL A 142 4.21 5.44 -13.36
N GLN A 143 4.72 4.70 -12.37
CA GLN A 143 6.14 4.45 -12.17
C GLN A 143 6.78 3.71 -13.36
N GLU A 144 6.12 2.69 -13.88
CA GLU A 144 6.57 1.92 -15.05
C GLU A 144 6.59 2.77 -16.33
N THR A 145 5.66 3.72 -16.46
CA THR A 145 5.53 4.58 -17.64
C THR A 145 6.57 5.72 -17.64
N PHE A 146 6.99 6.20 -16.45
CA PHE A 146 7.88 7.37 -16.29
C PHE A 146 9.14 7.04 -15.52
N ILE A 147 10.03 6.29 -16.13
CA ILE A 147 11.30 5.81 -15.54
C ILE A 147 12.21 6.98 -15.11
N SER A 148 12.15 8.15 -15.74
CA SER A 148 12.98 9.32 -15.39
C SER A 148 12.66 9.93 -14.01
N GLU A 149 11.45 9.70 -13.48
CA GLU A 149 11.00 10.20 -12.17
C GLU A 149 10.95 9.10 -11.10
N ASN A 150 11.66 8.01 -11.33
CA ASN A 150 11.46 6.73 -10.65
C ASN A 150 11.57 6.80 -9.13
N GLN A 151 12.57 7.49 -8.56
CA GLN A 151 12.78 7.55 -7.11
C GLN A 151 11.61 8.22 -6.36
N ASN A 152 11.05 9.28 -6.94
CA ASN A 152 9.91 9.99 -6.34
C ASN A 152 8.64 9.15 -6.37
N LEU A 153 8.41 8.44 -7.48
CA LEU A 153 7.26 7.57 -7.67
C LEU A 153 7.36 6.29 -6.84
N GLU A 154 8.55 5.70 -6.74
CA GLU A 154 8.79 4.53 -5.87
C GLU A 154 8.47 4.84 -4.41
N SER A 155 8.98 5.96 -3.90
CA SER A 155 8.69 6.44 -2.55
C SER A 155 7.18 6.70 -2.34
N LEU A 156 6.50 7.25 -3.36
CA LEU A 156 5.05 7.49 -3.33
C LEU A 156 4.29 6.16 -3.26
N CYS A 157 4.64 5.17 -4.08
CA CYS A 157 4.03 3.83 -4.09
C CYS A 157 4.19 3.13 -2.74
N TYR A 158 5.42 3.08 -2.21
CA TYR A 158 5.72 2.46 -0.92
C TYR A 158 4.97 3.12 0.24
N SER A 159 4.99 4.46 0.29
CA SER A 159 4.31 5.21 1.34
C SER A 159 2.78 5.07 1.27
N THR A 160 2.22 4.92 0.07
CA THR A 160 0.79 4.67 -0.13
C THR A 160 0.40 3.30 0.41
N GLU A 161 1.20 2.25 0.14
CA GLU A 161 0.99 0.91 0.68
C GLU A 161 1.09 0.89 2.21
N HIS A 162 2.10 1.57 2.76
CA HIS A 162 2.28 1.69 4.20
C HIS A 162 1.08 2.37 4.87
N LEU A 163 0.57 3.46 4.30
CA LEU A 163 -0.62 4.13 4.81
C LEU A 163 -1.86 3.23 4.71
N ALA A 164 -2.04 2.52 3.58
CA ALA A 164 -3.14 1.58 3.39
C ALA A 164 -3.15 0.50 4.48
N HIS A 165 -1.98 -0.09 4.74
CA HIS A 165 -1.81 -1.12 5.78
C HIS A 165 -2.09 -0.56 7.19
N THR A 166 -1.54 0.61 7.52
CA THR A 166 -1.75 1.24 8.83
C THR A 166 -3.23 1.57 9.07
N ILE A 167 -3.94 2.07 8.04
CA ILE A 167 -5.37 2.36 8.15
C ILE A 167 -6.17 1.05 8.27
N ARG A 168 -5.81 0.00 7.53
CA ARG A 168 -6.45 -1.32 7.63
C ARG A 168 -6.42 -1.86 9.06
N GLN A 169 -5.32 -1.68 9.78
CA GLN A 169 -5.20 -2.11 11.18
C GLN A 169 -6.10 -1.33 12.15
N MET A 170 -6.64 -0.19 11.73
CA MET A 170 -7.59 0.59 12.52
C MET A 170 -9.05 0.22 12.27
N VAL A 171 -9.33 -0.58 11.25
CA VAL A 171 -10.68 -1.10 10.90
C VAL A 171 -11.05 -2.21 11.89
N ILE A 172 -12.32 -2.29 12.27
CA ILE A 172 -12.82 -3.32 13.21
C ILE A 172 -12.64 -4.72 12.60
N ASN A 173 -13.05 -4.87 11.32
CA ASN A 173 -12.89 -6.11 10.57
C ASN A 173 -11.92 -5.91 9.40
N PRO A 174 -10.59 -6.03 9.61
CA PRO A 174 -9.59 -5.80 8.57
C PRO A 174 -9.74 -6.69 7.33
N GLU A 175 -10.41 -7.82 7.46
CA GLU A 175 -10.67 -8.77 6.37
C GLU A 175 -11.69 -8.25 5.35
N GLU A 176 -12.52 -7.27 5.74
CA GLU A 176 -13.47 -6.65 4.83
C GLU A 176 -12.82 -5.57 3.92
N VAL A 177 -11.56 -5.23 4.18
CA VAL A 177 -10.80 -4.31 3.33
C VAL A 177 -10.46 -5.02 2.02
N ILE A 178 -10.93 -4.48 0.91
CA ILE A 178 -10.69 -5.03 -0.43
C ILE A 178 -9.25 -4.71 -0.86
N ILE A 179 -8.47 -5.76 -1.05
CA ILE A 179 -7.10 -5.67 -1.57
C ILE A 179 -7.10 -6.36 -2.94
N PRO A 180 -6.76 -5.64 -4.04
CA PRO A 180 -6.69 -6.25 -5.36
C PRO A 180 -5.66 -7.40 -5.38
N ASP A 181 -6.06 -8.56 -5.84
CA ASP A 181 -5.16 -9.69 -6.04
C ASP A 181 -4.21 -9.47 -7.23
N ALA A 182 -3.20 -10.31 -7.37
CA ALA A 182 -2.19 -10.18 -8.42
C ALA A 182 -2.80 -10.21 -9.83
N ALA A 183 -3.82 -11.03 -10.05
CA ALA A 183 -4.49 -11.14 -11.34
C ALA A 183 -5.28 -9.87 -11.69
N THR A 184 -6.00 -9.31 -10.72
CA THR A 184 -6.71 -8.03 -10.84
C THR A 184 -5.74 -6.88 -11.10
N GLN A 185 -4.60 -6.82 -10.37
CA GLN A 185 -3.58 -5.80 -10.57
C GLN A 185 -2.98 -5.86 -11.97
N GLU A 186 -2.63 -7.05 -12.46
CA GLU A 186 -2.08 -7.23 -13.81
C GLU A 186 -3.10 -6.92 -14.90
N SER A 187 -4.36 -7.35 -14.74
CA SER A 187 -5.45 -7.01 -15.65
C SER A 187 -5.64 -5.50 -15.77
N LEU A 188 -5.61 -4.80 -14.63
CA LEU A 188 -5.75 -3.35 -14.58
C LEU A 188 -4.57 -2.65 -15.29
N ARG A 189 -3.34 -3.04 -14.99
CA ARG A 189 -2.14 -2.47 -15.64
C ARG A 189 -2.13 -2.70 -17.15
N THR A 190 -2.54 -3.89 -17.59
CA THR A 190 -2.65 -4.21 -19.03
C THR A 190 -3.67 -3.32 -19.72
N LYS A 191 -4.82 -3.05 -19.09
CA LYS A 191 -5.86 -2.15 -19.64
C LYS A 191 -5.40 -0.69 -19.72
N LEU A 192 -4.47 -0.27 -18.87
CA LEU A 192 -3.95 1.11 -18.88
C LEU A 192 -2.91 1.34 -19.98
N LYS A 193 -2.23 0.30 -20.45
CA LYS A 193 -1.22 0.40 -21.51
C LYS A 193 -1.87 0.83 -22.82
N SER A 194 -1.28 1.80 -23.48
CA SER A 194 -1.73 2.30 -24.78
C SER A 194 -0.57 2.31 -25.78
N SER A 195 -0.86 2.06 -27.05
CA SER A 195 0.10 2.26 -28.13
C SER A 195 0.39 3.74 -28.42
N LYS A 196 -0.39 4.65 -27.84
CA LYS A 196 -0.28 6.11 -28.06
C LYS A 196 0.30 6.76 -26.80
N THR A 197 1.52 7.22 -26.88
CA THR A 197 2.25 7.86 -25.76
C THR A 197 1.50 9.06 -25.15
N TRP A 198 0.77 9.84 -25.95
CA TRP A 198 0.02 10.97 -25.43
C TRP A 198 -1.18 10.53 -24.56
N ILE A 199 -1.82 9.39 -24.87
CA ILE A 199 -2.87 8.79 -24.03
C ILE A 199 -2.29 8.38 -22.68
N GLU A 200 -1.11 7.75 -22.66
CA GLU A 200 -0.43 7.37 -21.43
C GLU A 200 -0.10 8.58 -20.55
N LYS A 201 0.34 9.68 -21.17
CA LYS A 201 0.62 10.94 -20.44
C LYS A 201 -0.64 11.52 -19.80
N ILE A 202 -1.76 11.58 -20.52
CA ILE A 202 -3.04 12.05 -19.98
C ILE A 202 -3.52 11.09 -18.89
N THR A 203 -3.45 9.78 -19.11
CA THR A 203 -3.84 8.75 -18.12
C THR A 203 -3.06 8.93 -16.81
N THR A 204 -1.76 9.13 -16.90
CA THR A 204 -0.91 9.39 -15.74
C THR A 204 -1.30 10.66 -14.99
N HIS A 205 -1.51 11.76 -15.73
CA HIS A 205 -1.97 13.01 -15.14
C HIS A 205 -3.30 12.83 -14.39
N LEU A 206 -4.26 12.11 -14.98
CA LEU A 206 -5.55 11.82 -14.36
C LEU A 206 -5.42 10.97 -13.09
N ILE A 207 -4.55 9.95 -13.11
CA ILE A 207 -4.27 9.12 -11.93
C ILE A 207 -3.74 9.98 -10.78
N LEU A 208 -2.72 10.81 -11.03
CA LEU A 208 -2.12 11.66 -10.00
C LEU A 208 -3.10 12.70 -9.47
N ARG A 209 -3.93 13.31 -10.35
CA ARG A 209 -4.96 14.26 -9.96
C ARG A 209 -6.03 13.64 -9.08
N ASP A 210 -6.59 12.51 -9.49
CA ASP A 210 -7.65 11.86 -8.74
C ASP A 210 -7.10 11.23 -7.44
N PHE A 211 -5.83 10.78 -7.43
CA PHE A 211 -5.15 10.39 -6.20
C PHE A 211 -4.96 11.57 -5.24
N THR A 212 -4.55 12.74 -5.72
CA THR A 212 -4.45 13.95 -4.91
C THR A 212 -5.81 14.30 -4.27
N SER A 213 -6.89 14.29 -5.05
CA SER A 213 -8.25 14.53 -4.55
C SER A 213 -8.70 13.48 -3.51
N PHE A 214 -8.36 12.21 -3.74
CA PHE A 214 -8.63 11.14 -2.78
C PHE A 214 -7.86 11.36 -1.47
N MET A 215 -6.57 11.75 -1.55
CA MET A 215 -5.74 12.05 -0.39
C MET A 215 -6.22 13.28 0.38
N GLU A 216 -6.76 14.30 -0.27
CA GLU A 216 -7.39 15.44 0.42
C GLU A 216 -8.55 15.01 1.32
N LYS A 217 -9.40 14.10 0.83
CA LYS A 217 -10.52 13.55 1.61
C LYS A 217 -10.02 12.65 2.74
N THR A 218 -9.00 11.83 2.47
CA THR A 218 -8.32 11.01 3.48
C THR A 218 -7.75 11.87 4.61
N VAL A 219 -7.03 12.95 4.29
CA VAL A 219 -6.49 13.91 5.28
C VAL A 219 -7.60 14.49 6.16
N ARG A 220 -8.74 14.87 5.56
CA ARG A 220 -9.89 15.42 6.32
C ARG A 220 -10.46 14.38 7.27
N ALA A 221 -10.70 13.15 6.80
CA ALA A 221 -11.26 12.06 7.60
C ALA A 221 -10.34 11.68 8.77
N VAL A 222 -9.03 11.46 8.51
CA VAL A 222 -8.06 11.10 9.55
C VAL A 222 -7.86 12.23 10.56
N ARG A 223 -7.89 13.49 10.11
CA ARG A 223 -7.85 14.66 11.01
C ARG A 223 -9.09 14.72 11.92
N TYR A 224 -10.26 14.46 11.37
CA TYR A 224 -11.49 14.41 12.15
C TYR A 224 -11.42 13.33 13.22
N LEU A 225 -11.04 12.12 12.87
CA LEU A 225 -10.83 11.01 13.81
C LEU A 225 -9.83 11.34 14.91
N LYS A 226 -8.69 11.89 14.55
CA LYS A 226 -7.68 12.31 15.53
C LYS A 226 -8.27 13.29 16.55
N ASN A 227 -9.02 14.28 16.08
CA ASN A 227 -9.59 15.31 16.95
C ASN A 227 -10.69 14.72 17.84
N THR A 228 -11.65 13.97 17.30
CA THR A 228 -12.75 13.37 18.09
C THR A 228 -12.21 12.44 19.18
N ARG A 229 -11.21 11.60 18.87
CA ARG A 229 -10.62 10.69 19.86
C ARG A 229 -9.73 11.39 20.90
N SER A 230 -9.24 12.61 20.60
CA SER A 230 -8.49 13.41 21.58
C SER A 230 -9.39 14.07 22.61
N PHE A 231 -10.68 14.25 22.31
CA PHE A 231 -11.65 14.85 23.24
C PHE A 231 -12.37 13.79 24.10
N SER A 232 -12.24 12.51 23.77
CA SER A 232 -12.88 11.39 24.49
C SER A 232 -11.94 10.72 25.51
N ALA A 233 -10.78 11.28 25.76
CA ALA A 233 -9.76 10.85 26.73
C ALA A 233 -9.62 11.88 27.85
#